data_9882235c99ba799e221b7dab81c6c4d6
#
_entry.id   9882235c99ba799e221b7dab81c6c4d6
#
_cell.length_a   1.000
_cell.length_b   1.000
_cell.length_c   1.000
_cell.angle_alpha   90.00
_cell.angle_beta   90.00
_cell.angle_gamma   90.00
#
_symmetry.space_group_name_H-M   'P 1'
#
loop_
_entity.id
_entity.type
_entity.pdbx_description
1 polymer ?
#
loop_
_entity_poly.entity_id
_entity_poly.type
_entity_poly.pdbx_seq_one_letter_code
_entity_poly.pdbx_strand_id
1 'polypeptide(L)'
;LNNRESMTCTQNGLMYNIMLPQEGLILNVDRDNSDKYFTLVQGNFESQRFVSTGGQYYTVNFKFLGNIDLDYLEVKVNNKIWSKAESLYDMESDGEEYAVKVGVNGGIDIIFGNDSHGRSLKANDVIDITYLIHDGVNGNLNPDKETYFVFNDQLSDVNGYQYDGNALFKVTFAETDPITCGSNSESIQHVREMIGLNSRSLVLA
;
A
#
# COMPACT_ATOMS: atom_id res chain seq x y z
N LEU A 1 6.31 -8.27 1.44
CA LEU A 1 5.77 -7.36 2.46
C LEU A 1 5.01 -8.21 3.45
N ASN A 2 5.64 -8.53 4.59
CA ASN A 2 4.98 -9.24 5.68
C ASN A 2 3.86 -8.37 6.25
N ASN A 3 2.83 -8.97 6.83
CA ASN A 3 1.76 -8.29 7.57
C ASN A 3 2.34 -7.09 8.32
N ARG A 4 2.29 -5.94 7.70
CA ARG A 4 2.67 -4.70 8.37
C ARG A 4 1.47 -4.31 9.21
N GLU A 5 1.58 -4.54 10.49
CA GLU A 5 0.63 -3.96 11.41
C GLU A 5 0.80 -2.44 11.36
N SER A 6 -0.29 -1.73 11.29
CA SER A 6 -0.33 -0.27 11.34
C SER A 6 -1.35 0.16 12.37
N MET A 7 -1.09 1.29 12.99
CA MET A 7 -2.07 2.01 13.79
C MET A 7 -2.64 3.13 12.95
N THR A 8 -3.94 3.33 13.01
CA THR A 8 -4.60 4.37 12.24
C THR A 8 -4.71 5.66 13.04
N CYS A 9 -4.50 6.78 12.37
CA CYS A 9 -4.71 8.10 12.93
C CYS A 9 -5.30 9.03 11.89
N THR A 10 -5.89 10.14 12.34
CA THR A 10 -6.50 11.13 11.45
C THR A 10 -5.91 12.51 11.67
N GLN A 11 -5.83 13.27 10.57
CA GLN A 11 -5.51 14.68 10.57
C GLN A 11 -6.34 15.39 9.50
N ASN A 12 -7.06 16.44 9.88
CA ASN A 12 -7.95 17.20 8.99
C ASN A 12 -8.97 16.33 8.21
N GLY A 13 -9.44 15.23 8.84
CA GLY A 13 -10.37 14.29 8.22
C GLY A 13 -9.74 13.29 7.24
N LEU A 14 -8.44 13.36 7.00
CA LEU A 14 -7.70 12.38 6.22
C LEU A 14 -7.12 11.29 7.12
N MET A 15 -7.07 10.06 6.59
CA MET A 15 -6.52 8.91 7.30
C MET A 15 -5.03 8.74 7.03
N TYR A 16 -4.29 8.41 8.06
CA TYR A 16 -2.86 8.10 8.03
C TYR A 16 -2.61 6.81 8.79
N ASN A 17 -1.62 6.06 8.36
CA ASN A 17 -1.18 4.81 8.97
C ASN A 17 0.22 5.01 9.56
N ILE A 18 0.35 4.77 10.84
CA ILE A 18 1.66 4.68 11.51
C ILE A 18 2.12 3.23 11.32
N MET A 19 3.14 3.04 10.50
CA MET A 19 3.67 1.71 10.22
C MET A 19 4.47 1.20 11.41
N LEU A 20 4.04 0.08 11.98
CA LEU A 20 4.71 -0.55 13.11
C LEU A 20 5.89 -1.43 12.65
N PRO A 21 6.92 -1.62 13.47
CA PRO A 21 7.95 -2.63 13.24
C PRO A 21 7.32 -4.02 13.16
N GLN A 22 7.95 -4.95 12.43
CA GLN A 22 7.44 -6.33 12.27
C GLN A 22 7.31 -7.09 13.60
N GLU A 23 8.08 -6.71 14.59
CA GLU A 23 8.09 -7.32 15.94
C GLU A 23 7.01 -6.74 16.86
N GLY A 24 6.20 -5.83 16.34
CA GLY A 24 5.29 -5.02 17.13
C GLY A 24 6.03 -3.93 17.92
N LEU A 25 5.27 -3.15 18.69
CA LEU A 25 5.82 -2.11 19.52
C LEU A 25 5.31 -2.25 20.96
N ILE A 26 6.22 -2.37 21.90
CA ILE A 26 5.90 -2.30 23.32
C ILE A 26 6.41 -0.95 23.84
N LEU A 27 5.52 -0.12 24.32
CA LEU A 27 5.84 1.15 24.95
C LEU A 27 5.71 1.01 26.48
N ASN A 28 6.73 1.45 27.19
CA ASN A 28 6.69 1.52 28.64
C ASN A 28 6.39 2.98 29.05
N VAL A 29 5.11 3.26 29.25
CA VAL A 29 4.60 4.62 29.49
C VAL A 29 5.19 5.26 30.76
N ASP A 30 5.53 4.45 31.76
CA ASP A 30 6.04 4.96 33.04
C ASP A 30 7.54 5.27 33.04
N ARG A 31 8.29 4.73 32.08
CA ARG A 31 9.76 4.79 32.09
C ARG A 31 10.38 5.31 30.81
N ASP A 32 9.64 5.27 29.71
CA ASP A 32 10.17 5.62 28.40
C ASP A 32 9.72 7.03 28.01
N ASN A 33 10.51 8.00 28.38
CA ASN A 33 10.31 9.42 27.99
C ASN A 33 11.06 9.76 26.69
N SER A 34 11.50 8.74 25.92
CA SER A 34 12.22 8.95 24.68
C SER A 34 11.25 9.07 23.50
N ASP A 35 11.56 9.97 22.57
CA ASP A 35 10.84 10.06 21.31
C ASP A 35 11.01 8.78 20.49
N LYS A 36 9.93 8.30 19.90
CA LYS A 36 9.92 7.16 18.95
C LYS A 36 9.56 7.66 17.57
N TYR A 37 10.31 7.24 16.59
CA TYR A 37 10.14 7.65 15.20
C TYR A 37 9.48 6.53 14.40
N PHE A 38 8.47 6.89 13.63
CA PHE A 38 7.69 5.96 12.81
C PHE A 38 7.53 6.51 11.40
N THR A 39 7.39 5.61 10.45
CA THR A 39 6.97 5.97 9.10
C THR A 39 5.47 6.19 9.09
N LEU A 40 5.05 7.32 8.56
CA LEU A 40 3.66 7.67 8.38
C LEU A 40 3.30 7.58 6.90
N VAL A 41 2.19 6.90 6.61
CA VAL A 41 1.70 6.69 5.24
C VAL A 41 0.26 7.18 5.17
N GLN A 42 -0.02 8.09 4.23
CA GLN A 42 -1.37 8.60 4.03
C GLN A 42 -2.19 7.62 3.18
N GLY A 43 -3.41 7.36 3.61
CA GLY A 43 -4.37 6.53 2.89
C GLY A 43 -5.11 5.54 3.76
N ASN A 44 -5.95 4.73 3.10
CA ASN A 44 -6.72 3.67 3.73
C ASN A 44 -6.40 2.32 3.08
N PHE A 45 -6.11 1.31 3.89
CA PHE A 45 -5.93 -0.06 3.41
C PHE A 45 -7.29 -0.70 3.14
N GLU A 46 -7.45 -1.20 1.93
CA GLU A 46 -8.62 -1.97 1.52
C GLU A 46 -8.21 -3.37 1.07
N SER A 47 -9.16 -4.30 1.15
CA SER A 47 -8.96 -5.68 0.69
C SER A 47 -10.12 -6.15 -0.17
N GLN A 48 -9.81 -6.87 -1.23
CA GLN A 48 -10.80 -7.55 -2.06
C GLN A 48 -10.43 -9.02 -2.22
N ARG A 49 -11.46 -9.87 -2.25
CA ARG A 49 -11.34 -11.31 -2.41
C ARG A 49 -11.90 -11.77 -3.75
N PHE A 50 -11.12 -12.63 -4.41
CA PHE A 50 -11.48 -13.29 -5.66
C PHE A 50 -11.33 -14.80 -5.53
N VAL A 51 -12.07 -15.54 -6.36
CA VAL A 51 -11.93 -17.00 -6.48
C VAL A 51 -11.53 -17.32 -7.91
N SER A 52 -10.42 -18.02 -8.07
CA SER A 52 -9.90 -18.40 -9.36
C SER A 52 -10.77 -19.47 -10.03
N THR A 53 -10.97 -19.35 -11.33
CA THR A 53 -11.50 -20.43 -12.16
C THR A 53 -10.41 -21.39 -12.62
N GLY A 54 -9.17 -21.12 -12.30
CA GLY A 54 -7.99 -21.86 -12.73
C GLY A 54 -7.54 -21.50 -14.14
N GLY A 55 -6.36 -22.00 -14.50
CA GLY A 55 -5.80 -21.87 -15.84
C GLY A 55 -4.52 -21.05 -15.89
N GLN A 56 -3.86 -21.15 -17.04
CA GLN A 56 -2.64 -20.42 -17.33
C GLN A 56 -2.94 -18.93 -17.55
N TYR A 57 -2.03 -18.08 -17.07
CA TYR A 57 -2.16 -16.62 -17.15
C TYR A 57 -3.48 -16.08 -16.60
N TYR A 58 -3.99 -16.73 -15.55
CA TYR A 58 -5.18 -16.24 -14.88
C TYR A 58 -5.00 -14.78 -14.50
N THR A 59 -5.97 -13.95 -14.87
CA THR A 59 -5.87 -12.51 -14.67
C THR A 59 -7.04 -12.00 -13.83
N VAL A 60 -6.73 -11.31 -12.76
CA VAL A 60 -7.71 -10.52 -11.99
C VAL A 60 -7.69 -9.10 -12.54
N ASN A 61 -8.79 -8.70 -13.17
CA ASN A 61 -9.00 -7.31 -13.58
C ASN A 61 -9.48 -6.53 -12.37
N PHE A 62 -8.59 -5.74 -11.81
CA PHE A 62 -8.82 -5.03 -10.58
C PHE A 62 -9.16 -3.56 -10.87
N LYS A 63 -10.39 -3.18 -10.52
CA LYS A 63 -10.84 -1.79 -10.62
C LYS A 63 -10.96 -1.19 -9.24
N PHE A 64 -10.47 0.01 -9.09
CA PHE A 64 -10.57 0.78 -7.86
C PHE A 64 -11.01 2.21 -8.16
N LEU A 65 -11.59 2.86 -7.16
CA LEU A 65 -11.93 4.27 -7.21
C LEU A 65 -10.86 5.02 -6.38
N GLY A 66 -10.14 5.92 -7.02
CA GLY A 66 -9.11 6.72 -6.36
C GLY A 66 -7.70 6.45 -6.86
N ASN A 67 -6.72 6.87 -6.09
CA ASN A 67 -5.30 6.63 -6.36
C ASN A 67 -4.83 5.43 -5.53
N ILE A 68 -4.15 4.50 -6.17
CA ILE A 68 -3.59 3.31 -5.51
C ILE A 68 -2.08 3.40 -5.48
N ASP A 69 -1.50 3.02 -4.35
CA ASP A 69 -0.06 2.86 -4.21
C ASP A 69 0.33 1.40 -4.42
N LEU A 70 1.06 1.14 -5.52
CA LEU A 70 1.51 -0.20 -5.89
C LEU A 70 2.65 -0.75 -5.01
N ASP A 71 3.29 0.10 -4.21
CA ASP A 71 4.31 -0.33 -3.24
C ASP A 71 3.65 -0.98 -2.01
N TYR A 72 2.38 -0.69 -1.79
CA TYR A 72 1.55 -1.28 -0.73
C TYR A 72 0.54 -2.31 -1.27
N LEU A 73 0.75 -2.83 -2.47
CA LEU A 73 -0.03 -3.93 -3.01
C LEU A 73 0.49 -5.27 -2.47
N GLU A 74 -0.36 -6.02 -1.79
CA GLU A 74 -0.09 -7.38 -1.32
C GLU A 74 -1.11 -8.34 -1.92
N VAL A 75 -0.62 -9.45 -2.47
CA VAL A 75 -1.46 -10.52 -3.01
C VAL A 75 -1.20 -11.80 -2.22
N LYS A 76 -2.27 -12.39 -1.68
CA LYS A 76 -2.25 -13.71 -1.06
C LYS A 76 -3.05 -14.69 -1.90
N VAL A 77 -2.51 -15.87 -2.09
CA VAL A 77 -3.26 -17.00 -2.66
C VAL A 77 -3.35 -18.10 -1.60
N ASN A 78 -4.56 -18.49 -1.24
CA ASN A 78 -4.82 -19.47 -0.17
C ASN A 78 -4.08 -19.13 1.14
N ASN A 79 -4.15 -17.86 1.55
CA ASN A 79 -3.48 -17.28 2.73
C ASN A 79 -1.93 -17.25 2.65
N LYS A 80 -1.32 -17.58 1.53
CA LYS A 80 0.12 -17.49 1.31
C LYS A 80 0.45 -16.24 0.50
N ILE A 81 1.38 -15.42 0.98
CA ILE A 81 1.84 -14.22 0.27
C ILE A 81 2.62 -14.64 -0.96
N TRP A 82 2.27 -14.06 -2.11
CA TRP A 82 2.96 -14.22 -3.38
C TRP A 82 3.83 -13.00 -3.66
N SER A 83 4.93 -13.19 -4.36
CA SER A 83 5.88 -12.13 -4.68
C SER A 83 5.49 -11.40 -5.97
N LYS A 84 5.70 -10.09 -5.99
CA LYS A 84 5.51 -9.28 -7.21
C LYS A 84 6.75 -9.39 -8.08
N ALA A 85 6.61 -9.88 -9.30
CA ALA A 85 7.64 -9.87 -10.34
C ALA A 85 7.57 -8.57 -11.16
N GLU A 86 8.69 -8.13 -11.73
CA GLU A 86 8.73 -6.95 -12.60
C GLU A 86 8.02 -7.21 -13.93
N SER A 87 8.15 -8.41 -14.46
CA SER A 87 7.42 -8.85 -15.66
C SER A 87 7.05 -10.33 -15.60
N LEU A 88 6.16 -10.76 -16.48
CA LEU A 88 5.79 -12.19 -16.63
C LEU A 88 6.98 -13.07 -17.01
N TYR A 89 7.96 -12.51 -17.71
CA TYR A 89 9.12 -13.27 -18.20
C TYR A 89 10.20 -13.45 -17.14
N ASP A 90 10.16 -12.66 -16.07
CA ASP A 90 11.11 -12.72 -14.96
C ASP A 90 10.66 -13.68 -13.86
N MET A 91 9.46 -14.24 -13.98
CA MET A 91 8.94 -15.22 -13.02
C MET A 91 9.70 -16.54 -13.11
N GLU A 92 10.06 -17.07 -11.97
CA GLU A 92 10.63 -18.40 -11.86
C GLU A 92 9.59 -19.47 -12.21
N SER A 93 10.03 -20.56 -12.86
CA SER A 93 9.19 -21.74 -13.05
C SER A 93 8.69 -22.24 -11.70
N ASP A 94 7.40 -22.46 -11.53
CA ASP A 94 6.74 -22.80 -10.23
C ASP A 94 6.82 -21.70 -9.15
N GLY A 95 7.35 -20.52 -9.45
CA GLY A 95 7.40 -19.39 -8.53
C GLY A 95 6.00 -18.95 -8.10
N GLU A 96 5.80 -18.71 -6.83
CA GLU A 96 4.57 -18.12 -6.30
C GLU A 96 4.61 -16.61 -6.50
N GLU A 97 4.44 -16.22 -7.76
CA GLU A 97 4.67 -14.86 -8.23
C GLU A 97 3.51 -14.36 -9.09
N TYR A 98 3.36 -13.05 -9.13
CA TYR A 98 2.40 -12.36 -9.97
C TYR A 98 3.03 -11.12 -10.61
N ALA A 99 2.54 -10.73 -11.77
CA ALA A 99 2.89 -9.46 -12.41
C ALA A 99 1.71 -8.50 -12.39
N VAL A 100 2.02 -7.20 -12.39
CA VAL A 100 1.02 -6.13 -12.44
C VAL A 100 1.16 -5.38 -13.74
N LYS A 101 0.03 -5.16 -14.42
CA LYS A 101 -0.05 -4.30 -15.63
C LYS A 101 -1.14 -3.27 -15.45
N VAL A 102 -0.99 -2.14 -16.13
CA VAL A 102 -2.07 -1.15 -16.22
C VAL A 102 -3.21 -1.74 -17.02
N GLY A 103 -4.40 -1.78 -16.45
CA GLY A 103 -5.60 -2.31 -17.09
C GLY A 103 -6.17 -1.36 -18.15
N VAL A 104 -6.87 -1.94 -19.13
CA VAL A 104 -7.38 -1.20 -20.31
C VAL A 104 -8.38 -0.10 -19.96
N ASN A 105 -9.10 -0.24 -18.84
CA ASN A 105 -10.19 0.66 -18.44
C ASN A 105 -9.84 1.54 -17.21
N GLY A 106 -8.57 1.80 -16.96
CA GLY A 106 -8.11 2.44 -15.73
C GLY A 106 -8.29 1.48 -14.54
N GLY A 107 -7.25 1.01 -13.98
CA GLY A 107 -7.16 -0.04 -12.97
C GLY A 107 -5.90 -0.80 -13.21
N ILE A 108 -5.73 -1.92 -12.54
CA ILE A 108 -4.59 -2.82 -12.73
C ILE A 108 -5.08 -4.23 -13.06
N ASP A 109 -4.29 -4.92 -13.84
CA ASP A 109 -4.43 -6.35 -14.10
C ASP A 109 -3.35 -7.08 -13.31
N ILE A 110 -3.75 -7.98 -12.43
CA ILE A 110 -2.86 -8.87 -11.69
C ILE A 110 -2.85 -10.20 -12.43
N ILE A 111 -1.70 -10.56 -12.97
CA ILE A 111 -1.53 -11.71 -13.88
C ILE A 111 -0.67 -12.76 -13.18
N PHE A 112 -1.18 -13.97 -13.13
CA PHE A 112 -0.49 -15.14 -12.57
C PHE A 112 0.22 -15.94 -13.67
N GLY A 113 1.05 -16.89 -13.26
CA GLY A 113 1.89 -17.64 -14.19
C GLY A 113 1.20 -18.72 -15.03
N ASN A 114 2.01 -19.51 -15.71
CA ASN A 114 1.59 -20.60 -16.62
C ASN A 114 2.37 -21.89 -16.40
N ASP A 115 3.02 -22.06 -15.25
CA ASP A 115 3.90 -23.16 -14.84
C ASP A 115 5.28 -23.20 -15.56
N SER A 116 5.48 -22.37 -16.58
CA SER A 116 6.80 -22.13 -17.16
C SER A 116 7.40 -20.80 -16.69
N HIS A 117 6.53 -19.83 -16.49
CA HIS A 117 6.80 -18.52 -15.94
C HIS A 117 5.78 -18.24 -14.83
N GLY A 118 6.19 -18.47 -13.60
CA GLY A 118 5.30 -18.43 -12.43
C GLY A 118 4.31 -19.58 -12.37
N ARG A 119 3.85 -19.90 -11.18
CA ARG A 119 2.85 -20.95 -10.95
C ARG A 119 1.49 -20.53 -11.50
N SER A 120 0.80 -21.46 -12.19
CA SER A 120 -0.60 -21.27 -12.58
C SER A 120 -1.53 -21.44 -11.38
N LEU A 121 -2.67 -20.73 -11.39
CA LEU A 121 -3.71 -20.92 -10.39
C LEU A 121 -4.59 -22.13 -10.69
N LYS A 122 -5.05 -22.79 -9.64
CA LYS A 122 -6.04 -23.86 -9.72
C LYS A 122 -7.45 -23.30 -9.56
N ALA A 123 -8.42 -24.04 -10.04
CA ALA A 123 -9.83 -23.72 -9.78
C ALA A 123 -10.09 -23.74 -8.26
N ASN A 124 -10.82 -22.75 -7.79
CA ASN A 124 -11.15 -22.48 -6.38
C ASN A 124 -10.00 -21.98 -5.51
N ASP A 125 -8.84 -21.63 -6.08
CA ASP A 125 -7.85 -20.87 -5.32
C ASP A 125 -8.44 -19.51 -4.91
N VAL A 126 -8.27 -19.17 -3.64
CA VAL A 126 -8.76 -17.91 -3.06
C VAL A 126 -7.64 -16.87 -3.15
N ILE A 127 -7.94 -15.75 -3.77
CA ILE A 127 -7.01 -14.65 -3.97
C ILE A 127 -7.49 -13.48 -3.12
N ASP A 128 -6.70 -13.08 -2.14
CA ASP A 128 -6.91 -11.88 -1.33
C ASP A 128 -5.92 -10.81 -1.78
N ILE A 129 -6.44 -9.66 -2.18
CA ILE A 129 -5.65 -8.52 -2.63
C ILE A 129 -5.85 -7.39 -1.65
N THR A 130 -4.78 -6.98 -0.97
CA THR A 130 -4.76 -5.82 -0.08
C THR A 130 -3.95 -4.70 -0.72
N TYR A 131 -4.46 -3.48 -0.65
CA TYR A 131 -3.87 -2.31 -1.30
C TYR A 131 -4.17 -1.04 -0.52
N LEU A 132 -3.36 0.00 -0.74
CA LEU A 132 -3.53 1.32 -0.15
C LEU A 132 -4.20 2.26 -1.16
N ILE A 133 -5.31 2.88 -0.77
CA ILE A 133 -5.92 4.01 -1.49
C ILE A 133 -5.51 5.30 -0.79
N HIS A 134 -4.97 6.24 -1.55
CA HIS A 134 -4.52 7.53 -1.02
C HIS A 134 -5.24 8.71 -1.69
N ASP A 135 -5.22 9.86 -1.03
CA ASP A 135 -5.93 11.06 -1.48
C ASP A 135 -5.12 11.91 -2.48
N GLY A 136 -4.04 11.37 -3.03
CA GLY A 136 -3.19 12.04 -4.00
C GLY A 136 -2.59 13.32 -3.43
N VAL A 137 -2.68 14.41 -4.19
CA VAL A 137 -2.15 15.73 -3.78
C VAL A 137 -2.81 16.22 -2.48
N ASN A 138 -4.07 15.87 -2.23
CA ASN A 138 -4.78 16.27 -1.02
C ASN A 138 -4.24 15.60 0.25
N GLY A 139 -3.56 14.46 0.11
CA GLY A 139 -2.88 13.76 1.20
C GLY A 139 -1.56 14.40 1.61
N ASN A 140 -1.05 15.34 0.84
CA ASN A 140 0.17 16.07 1.18
C ASN A 140 -0.10 17.00 2.38
N LEU A 141 0.84 17.05 3.29
CA LEU A 141 0.70 17.81 4.51
C LEU A 141 1.98 18.59 4.80
N ASN A 142 1.83 19.91 4.95
CA ASN A 142 2.90 20.75 5.46
C ASN A 142 2.75 20.85 6.98
N PRO A 143 3.66 20.27 7.76
CA PRO A 143 3.57 20.33 9.21
C PRO A 143 3.87 21.76 9.70
N ASP A 144 3.05 22.20 10.62
CA ASP A 144 3.42 23.31 11.52
C ASP A 144 3.70 22.72 12.91
N LYS A 145 4.16 23.55 13.82
CA LYS A 145 4.52 23.12 15.19
C LYS A 145 3.33 22.62 16.01
N GLU A 146 2.13 22.88 15.56
CA GLU A 146 0.89 22.50 16.24
C GLU A 146 0.18 21.32 15.57
N THR A 147 0.69 20.83 14.43
CA THR A 147 0.12 19.69 13.74
C THR A 147 0.27 18.42 14.58
N TYR A 148 -0.83 17.80 14.91
CA TYR A 148 -0.89 16.53 15.62
C TYR A 148 -1.94 15.61 15.02
N PHE A 149 -1.73 14.31 15.20
CA PHE A 149 -2.62 13.27 14.71
C PHE A 149 -3.45 12.72 15.86
N VAL A 150 -4.70 12.39 15.55
CA VAL A 150 -5.64 11.76 16.50
C VAL A 150 -5.67 10.26 16.22
N PHE A 151 -5.34 9.44 17.21
CA PHE A 151 -5.45 7.99 17.11
C PHE A 151 -6.90 7.55 16.99
N ASN A 152 -7.16 6.59 16.09
CA ASN A 152 -8.46 5.95 15.94
C ASN A 152 -8.54 4.62 16.70
N ASP A 153 -7.39 4.00 16.94
CA ASP A 153 -7.30 2.68 17.56
C ASP A 153 -7.18 2.79 19.08
N GLN A 154 -7.68 1.78 19.76
CA GLN A 154 -7.47 1.61 21.19
C GLN A 154 -6.17 0.83 21.42
N LEU A 155 -5.40 1.26 22.40
CA LEU A 155 -4.20 0.57 22.86
C LEU A 155 -4.56 -0.39 23.99
N SER A 156 -3.92 -1.57 24.02
CA SER A 156 -4.10 -2.51 25.11
C SER A 156 -2.79 -2.72 25.88
N ASP A 157 -2.89 -2.85 27.21
CA ASP A 157 -1.76 -3.26 28.02
C ASP A 157 -1.55 -4.80 28.00
N VAL A 158 -0.50 -5.24 28.67
CA VAL A 158 -0.16 -6.67 28.78
C VAL A 158 -1.24 -7.50 29.50
N ASN A 159 -2.16 -6.87 30.23
CA ASN A 159 -3.27 -7.53 30.92
C ASN A 159 -4.57 -7.47 30.10
N GLY A 160 -4.55 -6.81 28.93
CA GLY A 160 -5.70 -6.69 28.04
C GLY A 160 -6.63 -5.50 28.38
N TYR A 161 -6.27 -4.62 29.29
CA TYR A 161 -7.00 -3.37 29.51
C TYR A 161 -6.79 -2.43 28.34
N GLN A 162 -7.89 -1.81 27.90
CA GLN A 162 -7.87 -0.89 26.76
C GLN A 162 -7.78 0.56 27.23
N TYR A 163 -6.99 1.33 26.51
CA TYR A 163 -6.75 2.75 26.78
C TYR A 163 -6.96 3.56 25.51
N ASP A 164 -7.45 4.78 25.67
CA ASP A 164 -7.46 5.77 24.61
C ASP A 164 -6.00 6.21 24.33
N GLY A 165 -5.51 5.92 23.11
CA GLY A 165 -4.17 6.31 22.70
C GLY A 165 -3.94 7.82 22.79
N ASN A 166 -4.96 8.64 22.54
CA ASN A 166 -4.86 10.09 22.60
C ASN A 166 -4.65 10.63 24.01
N ALA A 167 -5.04 9.87 25.03
CA ALA A 167 -4.79 10.23 26.44
C ALA A 167 -3.36 9.92 26.88
N LEU A 168 -2.68 9.01 26.19
CA LEU A 168 -1.34 8.54 26.57
C LEU A 168 -0.23 9.13 25.70
N PHE A 169 -0.50 9.36 24.41
CA PHE A 169 0.51 9.75 23.43
C PHE A 169 0.05 10.94 22.60
N LYS A 170 1.02 11.73 22.18
CA LYS A 170 0.84 12.74 21.16
C LYS A 170 1.73 12.40 19.97
N VAL A 171 1.13 12.17 18.81
CA VAL A 171 1.88 11.98 17.56
C VAL A 171 2.02 13.30 16.86
N THR A 172 3.25 13.70 16.62
CA THR A 172 3.60 14.95 15.93
C THR A 172 4.69 14.65 14.91
N PHE A 173 4.99 15.61 14.06
CA PHE A 173 6.17 15.52 13.19
C PHE A 173 7.46 15.63 14.03
N ALA A 174 8.42 14.77 13.74
CA ALA A 174 9.74 14.81 14.37
C ALA A 174 10.56 16.02 13.92
N GLU A 175 10.43 16.34 12.64
CA GLU A 175 11.07 17.48 11.97
C GLU A 175 10.01 18.24 11.16
N THR A 176 10.39 19.39 10.61
CA THR A 176 9.48 20.20 9.78
C THR A 176 9.39 19.69 8.33
N ASP A 177 9.73 18.42 8.11
CA ASP A 177 9.66 17.84 6.78
C ASP A 177 8.21 17.56 6.38
N PRO A 178 7.77 18.10 5.24
CA PRO A 178 6.41 17.90 4.78
C PRO A 178 6.18 16.47 4.33
N ILE A 179 4.95 15.97 4.49
CA ILE A 179 4.50 14.79 3.74
C ILE A 179 4.26 15.24 2.31
N THR A 180 5.09 14.78 1.40
CA THR A 180 5.07 15.12 -0.02
C THR A 180 4.96 13.85 -0.87
N CYS A 181 5.08 14.01 -2.18
CA CYS A 181 5.02 12.92 -3.16
C CYS A 181 3.62 12.33 -3.40
N GLY A 182 2.58 12.78 -2.69
CA GLY A 182 1.22 12.48 -3.09
C GLY A 182 0.92 13.12 -4.45
N SER A 183 0.61 12.30 -5.46
CA SER A 183 0.19 12.76 -6.78
C SER A 183 -1.11 12.09 -7.18
N ASN A 184 -1.92 12.78 -7.95
CA ASN A 184 -3.09 12.17 -8.55
C ASN A 184 -2.66 11.30 -9.72
N SER A 185 -3.44 10.24 -10.01
CA SER A 185 -3.20 9.42 -11.19
C SER A 185 -3.18 10.28 -12.45
N GLU A 186 -2.17 10.08 -13.29
CA GLU A 186 -2.09 10.80 -14.57
C GLU A 186 -3.24 10.41 -15.49
N SER A 187 -3.81 11.41 -16.17
CA SER A 187 -4.81 11.12 -17.19
C SER A 187 -4.14 10.43 -18.40
N ILE A 188 -4.84 9.49 -19.02
CA ILE A 188 -4.36 8.83 -20.27
C ILE A 188 -3.99 9.87 -21.34
N GLN A 189 -4.67 11.00 -21.35
CA GLN A 189 -4.40 12.08 -22.29
C GLN A 189 -3.04 12.74 -22.01
N HIS A 190 -2.73 13.01 -20.74
CA HIS A 190 -1.43 13.56 -20.34
C HIS A 190 -0.27 12.61 -20.65
N VAL A 191 -0.45 11.31 -20.36
CA VAL A 191 0.55 10.27 -20.69
C VAL A 191 0.80 10.22 -22.21
N ARG A 192 -0.23 10.30 -23.04
CA ARG A 192 -0.09 10.34 -24.50
C ARG A 192 0.65 11.57 -25.00
N GLU A 193 0.39 12.74 -24.42
CA GLU A 193 1.08 13.98 -24.73
C GLU A 193 2.56 13.91 -24.35
N MET A 194 2.88 13.35 -23.19
CA MET A 194 4.26 13.17 -22.71
C MET A 194 5.05 12.17 -23.56
N ILE A 195 4.47 11.09 -24.00
CA ILE A 195 5.11 10.13 -24.92
C ILE A 195 5.48 10.84 -26.22
N GLY A 196 4.59 11.65 -26.77
CA GLY A 196 4.86 12.42 -27.99
C GLY A 196 6.00 13.44 -27.83
N LEU A 197 6.13 14.07 -26.67
CA LEU A 197 7.20 15.02 -26.37
C LEU A 197 8.55 14.32 -26.15
N ASN A 198 8.55 13.24 -25.38
CA ASN A 198 9.77 12.48 -25.10
C ASN A 198 10.33 11.78 -26.35
N SER A 199 9.47 11.33 -27.26
CA SER A 199 9.93 10.77 -28.53
C SER A 199 10.59 11.79 -29.46
N ARG A 200 10.21 13.07 -29.34
CA ARG A 200 10.85 14.16 -30.11
C ARG A 200 12.21 14.58 -29.55
N SER A 201 12.44 14.45 -28.26
CA SER A 201 13.73 14.79 -27.64
C SER A 201 14.84 13.78 -27.94
N LEU A 202 14.50 12.55 -28.30
CA LEU A 202 15.46 11.51 -28.68
C LEU A 202 16.00 11.63 -30.13
N VAL A 203 15.43 12.51 -30.95
CA VAL A 203 15.83 12.70 -32.37
C VAL A 203 16.84 13.85 -32.55
N LEU A 204 17.16 14.58 -31.48
CA LEU A 204 18.04 15.79 -31.53
C LEU A 204 19.38 15.60 -30.79
N ALA A 205 19.79 14.35 -30.52
CA ALA A 205 21.09 14.03 -29.93
C ALA A 205 22.03 13.41 -30.98
#